data_af7fe8b7a5ed11d2db8c93f3d5051574
#
_entry.id   af7fe8b7a5ed11d2db8c93f3d5051574
#
_cell.length_a   1.000
_cell.length_b   1.000
_cell.length_c   1.000
_cell.angle_alpha   90.00
_cell.angle_beta   90.00
_cell.angle_gamma   90.00
#
_symmetry.space_group_name_H-M   'P 1'
#
loop_
_entity.id
_entity.type
_entity.pdbx_description
1 polymer ?
#
loop_
_entity_poly.entity_id
_entity_poly.type
_entity_poly.pdbx_seq_one_letter_code
_entity_poly.pdbx_strand_id
1 'polypeptide(L)'
;LKSMIDLSKAGQEVLLRGNMGWQNQAVGIPTALTYSFLAQLPATGGEGGTGFSALTSELRQIVRDTFKLLEMQTGLSFSEVDGDAGQIRFGVNQQANTRAYAFVPDSFKGDARAGDVWLDLETTKVMSPGQEGYYVLLHELAHALGLQHPLGESDTSGATVLLSAFANFGNTLMLDLS
;
A
#
# COMPACT_ATOMS: atom_id res chain seq x y z
N LEU A 1 -13.30 -25.94 -8.73
CA LEU A 1 -11.88 -25.86 -9.11
C LEU A 1 -11.74 -24.87 -10.27
N LYS A 2 -11.58 -23.58 -10.01
CA LYS A 2 -11.19 -22.60 -11.00
C LYS A 2 -9.91 -21.91 -10.56
N SER A 3 -8.89 -22.28 -11.31
CA SER A 3 -7.60 -21.64 -11.57
C SER A 3 -7.20 -20.52 -10.59
N MET A 4 -6.27 -20.86 -9.72
CA MET A 4 -5.24 -19.92 -9.32
C MET A 4 -4.82 -19.17 -10.58
N ILE A 5 -4.88 -17.85 -10.53
CA ILE A 5 -4.24 -17.03 -11.56
C ILE A 5 -2.76 -17.37 -11.43
N ASP A 6 -2.28 -18.19 -12.34
CA ASP A 6 -0.86 -18.33 -12.57
C ASP A 6 -0.38 -16.97 -13.06
N LEU A 7 0.08 -16.15 -12.11
CA LEU A 7 0.88 -14.98 -12.45
C LEU A 7 2.15 -15.55 -13.05
N SER A 8 2.09 -15.83 -14.35
CA SER A 8 3.24 -16.27 -15.11
C SER A 8 4.41 -15.32 -14.78
N LYS A 9 5.62 -15.85 -14.78
CA LYS A 9 6.84 -15.09 -14.51
C LYS A 9 6.86 -13.75 -15.29
N ALA A 10 6.30 -13.72 -16.49
CA ALA A 10 6.13 -12.53 -17.30
C ALA A 10 5.13 -11.51 -16.69
N GLY A 11 4.03 -11.95 -16.07
CA GLY A 11 3.09 -11.06 -15.38
C GLY A 11 3.68 -10.49 -14.10
N GLN A 12 4.48 -11.26 -13.37
CA GLN A 12 5.21 -10.76 -12.20
C GLN A 12 6.27 -9.73 -12.59
N GLU A 13 6.97 -9.93 -13.70
CA GLU A 13 7.97 -8.98 -14.22
C GLU A 13 7.35 -7.67 -14.71
N VAL A 14 6.10 -7.69 -15.19
CA VAL A 14 5.36 -6.47 -15.60
C VAL A 14 4.96 -5.64 -14.39
N LEU A 15 4.55 -6.26 -13.29
CA LEU A 15 4.17 -5.58 -12.05
C LEU A 15 5.37 -5.09 -11.25
N LEU A 16 6.52 -5.76 -11.37
CA LEU A 16 7.78 -5.45 -10.70
C LEU A 16 8.77 -4.77 -11.67
N ARG A 17 8.32 -3.78 -12.42
CA ARG A 17 9.19 -3.10 -13.39
C ARG A 17 10.41 -2.50 -12.73
N GLY A 18 11.55 -3.12 -13.06
CA GLY A 18 12.90 -2.62 -12.82
C GLY A 18 13.17 -2.28 -11.38
N ASN A 19 13.82 -3.13 -10.62
CA ASN A 19 14.44 -2.89 -9.30
C ASN A 19 13.71 -1.90 -8.33
N MET A 20 12.40 -1.77 -8.46
CA MET A 20 11.57 -0.88 -7.65
C MET A 20 11.13 -1.51 -6.33
N GLY A 21 11.79 -2.57 -5.91
CA GLY A 21 11.53 -3.25 -4.64
C GLY A 21 12.45 -2.72 -3.54
N TRP A 22 12.03 -2.91 -2.32
CA TRP A 22 12.88 -2.69 -1.15
C TRP A 22 14.12 -3.59 -1.25
N GLN A 23 15.32 -3.00 -1.17
CA GLN A 23 16.63 -3.68 -1.04
C GLN A 23 17.12 -4.50 -2.26
N ASN A 24 16.68 -4.24 -3.48
CA ASN A 24 17.13 -4.98 -4.68
C ASN A 24 17.03 -6.52 -4.54
N GLN A 25 16.01 -7.02 -3.88
CA GLN A 25 15.91 -8.45 -3.59
C GLN A 25 15.34 -9.23 -4.77
N ALA A 26 15.91 -10.40 -4.99
CA ALA A 26 15.40 -11.35 -5.96
C ALA A 26 14.01 -11.89 -5.51
N VAL A 27 13.17 -12.20 -6.48
CA VAL A 27 11.84 -12.79 -6.25
C VAL A 27 11.98 -14.04 -5.36
N GLY A 28 11.15 -14.13 -4.31
CA GLY A 28 11.10 -15.27 -3.40
C GLY A 28 12.02 -15.18 -2.17
N ILE A 29 12.73 -14.08 -1.97
CA ILE A 29 13.50 -13.85 -0.74
C ILE A 29 12.61 -13.18 0.30
N PRO A 30 12.46 -13.75 1.53
CA PRO A 30 11.74 -13.11 2.62
C PRO A 30 12.31 -11.72 2.91
N THR A 31 11.44 -10.71 2.95
CA THR A 31 11.84 -9.32 3.17
C THR A 31 11.16 -8.80 4.42
N ALA A 32 11.97 -8.28 5.34
CA ALA A 32 11.50 -7.59 6.53
C ALA A 32 11.43 -6.08 6.26
N LEU A 33 10.28 -5.49 6.50
CA LEU A 33 10.02 -4.06 6.35
C LEU A 33 9.55 -3.45 7.66
N THR A 34 9.85 -2.18 7.86
CA THR A 34 9.33 -1.42 8.99
C THR A 34 8.27 -0.44 8.53
N TYR A 35 7.30 -0.15 9.40
CA TYR A 35 6.32 0.88 9.14
C TYR A 35 6.08 1.75 10.38
N SER A 36 5.60 2.95 10.17
CA SER A 36 5.26 3.88 11.25
C SER A 36 4.06 4.76 10.92
N PHE A 37 3.46 5.29 11.97
CA PHE A 37 2.37 6.26 11.86
C PHE A 37 2.88 7.63 12.24
N LEU A 38 2.86 8.56 11.28
CA LEU A 38 3.30 9.93 11.52
C LEU A 38 2.46 10.60 12.61
N ALA A 39 3.13 11.23 13.56
CA ALA A 39 2.50 12.02 14.61
C ALA A 39 2.45 13.52 14.28
N GLN A 40 3.23 13.95 13.31
CA GLN A 40 3.30 15.33 12.80
C GLN A 40 3.72 15.32 11.34
N LEU A 41 3.52 16.43 10.66
CA LEU A 41 3.96 16.59 9.28
C LEU A 41 5.49 16.48 9.23
N PRO A 42 6.05 15.53 8.45
CA PRO A 42 7.50 15.38 8.33
C PRO A 42 8.09 16.55 7.51
N ALA A 43 9.41 16.71 7.56
CA ALA A 43 10.11 17.74 6.78
C ALA A 43 9.95 17.57 5.27
N THR A 44 9.75 16.33 4.81
CA THR A 44 9.44 15.96 3.42
C THR A 44 8.30 14.96 3.39
N GLY A 45 7.31 15.20 2.56
CA GLY A 45 6.09 14.38 2.44
C GLY A 45 4.83 15.23 2.64
N GLY A 46 3.69 14.71 2.19
CA GLY A 46 2.41 15.38 2.31
C GLY A 46 2.11 16.41 1.23
N GLU A 47 2.98 16.61 0.25
CA GLU A 47 2.84 17.67 -0.78
C GLU A 47 1.65 17.45 -1.72
N GLY A 48 1.10 16.24 -1.79
CA GLY A 48 -0.11 15.92 -2.57
C GLY A 48 -1.43 16.43 -1.97
N GLY A 49 -1.37 17.06 -0.79
CA GLY A 49 -2.55 17.59 -0.10
C GLY A 49 -2.20 18.78 0.79
N THR A 50 -3.17 19.20 1.59
CA THR A 50 -3.03 20.31 2.56
C THR A 50 -3.35 19.84 3.97
N GLY A 51 -2.75 20.48 4.95
CA GLY A 51 -2.89 20.10 6.35
C GLY A 51 -2.24 18.76 6.70
N PHE A 52 -2.43 18.35 7.92
CA PHE A 52 -1.97 17.07 8.44
C PHE A 52 -2.91 16.59 9.54
N SER A 53 -3.17 15.30 9.53
CA SER A 53 -3.81 14.59 10.65
C SER A 53 -3.10 13.26 10.87
N ALA A 54 -2.89 12.89 12.12
CA ALA A 54 -2.43 11.54 12.45
C ALA A 54 -3.57 10.54 12.26
N LEU A 55 -3.24 9.29 11.91
CA LEU A 55 -4.23 8.22 11.92
C LEU A 55 -4.75 8.00 13.34
N THR A 56 -6.07 7.82 13.47
CA THR A 56 -6.71 7.41 14.74
C THR A 56 -6.28 6.01 15.14
N SER A 57 -6.52 5.63 16.39
CA SER A 57 -6.22 4.28 16.89
C SER A 57 -6.92 3.19 16.09
N GLU A 58 -8.15 3.44 15.67
CA GLU A 58 -8.94 2.52 14.85
C GLU A 58 -8.32 2.33 13.46
N LEU A 59 -7.94 3.43 12.80
CA LEU A 59 -7.29 3.39 11.50
C LEU A 59 -5.93 2.69 11.56
N ARG A 60 -5.14 2.96 12.60
CA ARG A 60 -3.87 2.25 12.83
C ARG A 60 -4.10 0.75 13.01
N GLN A 61 -5.18 0.36 13.70
CA GLN A 61 -5.50 -1.05 13.87
C GLN A 61 -5.87 -1.72 12.53
N ILE A 62 -6.64 -1.06 11.69
CA ILE A 62 -6.93 -1.54 10.32
C ILE A 62 -5.64 -1.77 9.53
N VAL A 63 -4.69 -0.84 9.58
CA VAL A 63 -3.39 -1.00 8.91
C VAL A 63 -2.60 -2.19 9.48
N ARG A 64 -2.54 -2.32 10.81
CA ARG A 64 -1.88 -3.47 11.47
C ARG A 64 -2.46 -4.81 11.03
N ASP A 65 -3.80 -4.91 11.01
CA ASP A 65 -4.48 -6.14 10.61
C ASP A 65 -4.27 -6.43 9.13
N THR A 66 -4.21 -5.39 8.29
CA THR A 66 -3.88 -5.53 6.87
C THR A 66 -2.45 -6.06 6.69
N PHE A 67 -1.46 -5.56 7.43
CA PHE A 67 -0.11 -6.09 7.36
C PHE A 67 -0.03 -7.55 7.80
N LYS A 68 -0.74 -7.95 8.87
CA LYS A 68 -0.81 -9.36 9.28
C LYS A 68 -1.37 -10.26 8.18
N LEU A 69 -2.39 -9.79 7.44
CA LEU A 69 -2.94 -10.54 6.31
C LEU A 69 -1.91 -10.67 5.18
N LEU A 70 -1.18 -9.60 4.87
CA LEU A 70 -0.13 -9.63 3.87
C LEU A 70 1.00 -10.59 4.26
N GLU A 71 1.42 -10.62 5.52
CA GLU A 71 2.41 -11.58 6.04
C GLU A 71 1.97 -13.03 5.84
N MET A 72 0.72 -13.33 6.10
CA MET A 72 0.17 -14.69 5.93
C MET A 72 0.16 -15.17 4.48
N GLN A 73 0.14 -14.24 3.52
CA GLN A 73 -0.02 -14.53 2.09
C GLN A 73 1.27 -14.34 1.28
N THR A 74 2.26 -13.71 1.86
CA THR A 74 3.51 -13.37 1.19
C THR A 74 4.71 -13.82 2.03
N GLY A 75 5.90 -13.69 1.51
CA GLY A 75 7.13 -13.88 2.29
C GLY A 75 7.59 -12.59 2.99
N LEU A 76 6.73 -11.58 3.08
CA LEU A 76 7.03 -10.31 3.76
C LEU A 76 6.80 -10.45 5.26
N SER A 77 7.52 -9.64 6.03
CA SER A 77 7.25 -9.42 7.46
C SER A 77 7.28 -7.92 7.76
N PHE A 78 6.43 -7.47 8.67
CA PHE A 78 6.27 -6.06 8.97
C PHE A 78 6.41 -5.80 10.46
N SER A 79 7.23 -4.81 10.82
CA SER A 79 7.43 -4.37 12.20
C SER A 79 7.09 -2.90 12.35
N GLU A 80 6.23 -2.59 13.32
CA GLU A 80 5.92 -1.20 13.65
C GLU A 80 7.09 -0.57 14.42
N VAL A 81 7.45 0.64 14.05
CA VAL A 81 8.46 1.46 14.71
C VAL A 81 7.89 2.84 15.02
N ASP A 82 8.51 3.54 15.96
CA ASP A 82 8.05 4.84 16.41
C ASP A 82 8.39 5.99 15.46
N GLY A 83 7.61 7.04 15.53
CA GLY A 83 7.87 8.32 14.88
C GLY A 83 7.80 8.24 13.35
N ASP A 84 8.84 8.73 12.69
CA ASP A 84 9.01 8.77 11.23
C ASP A 84 10.08 7.79 10.72
N ALA A 85 10.48 6.83 11.57
CA ALA A 85 11.56 5.89 11.28
C ALA A 85 11.14 4.70 10.40
N GLY A 86 9.85 4.50 10.13
CA GLY A 86 9.36 3.43 9.26
C GLY A 86 9.81 3.61 7.81
N GLN A 87 10.06 2.50 7.12
CA GLN A 87 10.25 2.50 5.69
C GLN A 87 8.93 2.82 4.97
N ILE A 88 7.80 2.35 5.50
CA ILE A 88 6.45 2.72 5.06
C ILE A 88 5.86 3.64 6.12
N ARG A 89 5.58 4.90 5.77
CA ARG A 89 5.06 5.88 6.72
C ARG A 89 3.65 6.29 6.33
N PHE A 90 2.76 6.35 7.30
CA PHE A 90 1.36 6.70 7.07
C PHE A 90 1.03 8.08 7.61
N GLY A 91 0.44 8.92 6.75
CA GLY A 91 -0.11 10.22 7.11
C GLY A 91 -1.49 10.43 6.49
N VAL A 92 -2.21 11.42 6.99
CA VAL A 92 -3.49 11.88 6.45
C VAL A 92 -3.38 13.36 6.13
N ASN A 93 -3.89 13.76 5.00
CA ASN A 93 -4.05 15.16 4.62
C ASN A 93 -5.35 15.35 3.82
N GLN A 94 -5.70 16.58 3.52
CA GLN A 94 -6.87 16.88 2.69
C GLN A 94 -6.43 16.98 1.22
N GLN A 95 -6.98 16.10 0.39
CA GLN A 95 -6.65 15.98 -1.02
C GLN A 95 -7.83 16.46 -1.88
N ALA A 96 -7.55 17.31 -2.87
CA ALA A 96 -8.61 17.91 -3.69
C ALA A 96 -9.11 16.98 -4.80
N ASN A 97 -8.23 16.16 -5.38
CA ASN A 97 -8.50 15.40 -6.60
C ASN A 97 -8.12 13.92 -6.50
N THR A 98 -7.58 13.49 -5.39
CA THR A 98 -7.18 12.11 -5.15
C THR A 98 -7.80 11.58 -3.86
N ARG A 99 -7.86 10.27 -3.70
CA ARG A 99 -8.38 9.60 -2.50
C ARG A 99 -7.25 9.16 -1.57
N ALA A 100 -6.10 8.96 -2.13
CA ALA A 100 -4.83 8.68 -1.48
C ALA A 100 -3.72 8.80 -2.52
N TYR A 101 -2.48 8.74 -2.09
CA TYR A 101 -1.30 8.53 -2.95
C TYR A 101 -0.19 7.86 -2.16
N ALA A 102 0.67 7.15 -2.86
CA ALA A 102 1.86 6.55 -2.27
C ALA A 102 3.10 6.76 -3.16
N PHE A 103 4.25 6.73 -2.52
CA PHE A 103 5.54 6.77 -3.20
C PHE A 103 6.11 5.36 -3.27
N VAL A 104 6.46 4.92 -4.48
CA VAL A 104 7.13 3.63 -4.66
C VAL A 104 8.53 3.65 -4.04
N PRO A 105 9.07 2.51 -3.60
CA PRO A 105 10.32 2.44 -2.82
C PRO A 105 11.53 3.10 -3.49
N ASP A 106 11.64 3.02 -4.81
CA ASP A 106 12.84 3.44 -5.55
C ASP A 106 12.55 4.59 -6.55
N SER A 107 11.43 5.31 -6.36
CA SER A 107 11.01 6.40 -7.25
C SER A 107 12.08 7.48 -7.39
N PHE A 108 12.84 7.71 -6.30
CA PHE A 108 13.93 8.67 -6.25
C PHE A 108 14.97 8.16 -5.27
N LYS A 109 16.12 7.68 -5.75
CA LYS A 109 17.21 7.22 -4.87
C LYS A 109 17.54 8.28 -3.83
N GLY A 110 17.40 7.93 -2.55
CA GLY A 110 17.62 8.82 -1.42
C GLY A 110 16.46 9.77 -1.10
N ASP A 111 15.30 9.61 -1.74
CA ASP A 111 14.10 10.36 -1.36
C ASP A 111 13.53 9.81 -0.05
N ALA A 112 13.43 10.68 0.95
CA ALA A 112 12.87 10.35 2.25
C ALA A 112 11.36 10.01 2.21
N ARG A 113 10.69 10.26 1.07
CA ARG A 113 9.27 9.95 0.85
C ARG A 113 9.05 8.53 0.32
N ALA A 114 10.08 7.82 -0.12
CA ALA A 114 9.94 6.47 -0.66
C ALA A 114 9.19 5.57 0.34
N GLY A 115 8.10 4.96 -0.11
CA GLY A 115 7.23 4.13 0.74
C GLY A 115 6.17 4.89 1.54
N ASP A 116 6.10 6.22 1.48
CA ASP A 116 5.05 6.98 2.15
C ASP A 116 3.67 6.70 1.55
N VAL A 117 2.69 6.56 2.42
CA VAL A 117 1.27 6.41 2.10
C VAL A 117 0.50 7.57 2.73
N TRP A 118 -0.12 8.37 1.89
CA TRP A 118 -0.93 9.51 2.31
C TRP A 118 -2.40 9.29 1.95
N LEU A 119 -3.24 9.18 2.97
CA LEU A 119 -4.67 8.98 2.82
C LEU A 119 -5.40 10.33 2.81
N ASP A 120 -6.41 10.46 1.95
CA ASP A 120 -7.30 11.61 2.04
C ASP A 120 -8.21 11.51 3.26
N LEU A 121 -8.48 12.67 3.88
CA LEU A 121 -9.30 12.75 5.09
C LEU A 121 -10.70 12.13 4.91
N GLU A 122 -11.34 12.31 3.74
CA GLU A 122 -12.65 11.71 3.47
C GLU A 122 -12.55 10.19 3.26
N THR A 123 -11.48 9.71 2.65
CA THR A 123 -11.22 8.27 2.47
C THR A 123 -11.13 7.55 3.81
N THR A 124 -10.53 8.19 4.83
CA THR A 124 -10.40 7.58 6.16
C THR A 124 -11.73 7.31 6.86
N LYS A 125 -12.80 8.00 6.47
CA LYS A 125 -14.15 7.80 7.05
C LYS A 125 -14.83 6.49 6.60
N VAL A 126 -14.37 5.90 5.51
CA VAL A 126 -14.93 4.68 4.90
C VAL A 126 -13.85 3.61 4.69
N MET A 127 -12.96 3.44 5.67
CA MET A 127 -11.76 2.59 5.57
C MET A 127 -11.90 1.23 6.26
N SER A 128 -13.06 0.87 6.78
CA SER A 128 -13.27 -0.47 7.33
C SER A 128 -13.20 -1.53 6.23
N PRO A 129 -12.77 -2.77 6.55
CA PRO A 129 -12.76 -3.87 5.58
C PRO A 129 -14.10 -4.01 4.85
N GLY A 130 -14.05 -4.15 3.53
CA GLY A 130 -15.24 -4.18 2.66
C GLY A 130 -15.76 -2.81 2.20
N GLN A 131 -15.26 -1.72 2.76
CA GLN A 131 -15.59 -0.36 2.32
C GLN A 131 -14.59 0.15 1.28
N GLU A 132 -14.99 1.18 0.53
CA GLU A 132 -14.21 1.73 -0.58
C GLU A 132 -12.82 2.24 -0.14
N GLY A 133 -12.72 2.93 1.00
CA GLY A 133 -11.46 3.41 1.53
C GLY A 133 -10.47 2.31 1.91
N TYR A 134 -10.96 1.11 2.25
CA TYR A 134 -10.10 -0.04 2.47
C TYR A 134 -9.43 -0.53 1.18
N TYR A 135 -10.16 -0.51 0.06
CA TYR A 135 -9.57 -0.84 -1.24
C TYR A 135 -8.54 0.20 -1.68
N VAL A 136 -8.78 1.47 -1.37
CA VAL A 136 -7.81 2.54 -1.59
C VAL A 136 -6.55 2.29 -0.76
N LEU A 137 -6.67 1.96 0.52
CA LEU A 137 -5.52 1.60 1.37
C LEU A 137 -4.71 0.44 0.76
N LEU A 138 -5.37 -0.64 0.32
CA LEU A 138 -4.70 -1.78 -0.31
C LEU A 138 -3.96 -1.39 -1.59
N HIS A 139 -4.56 -0.51 -2.40
CA HIS A 139 -3.96 0.01 -3.63
C HIS A 139 -2.65 0.78 -3.33
N GLU A 140 -2.71 1.70 -2.39
CA GLU A 140 -1.54 2.51 -2.02
C GLU A 140 -0.45 1.68 -1.33
N LEU A 141 -0.83 0.70 -0.52
CA LEU A 141 0.11 -0.27 0.04
C LEU A 141 0.83 -1.06 -1.06
N ALA A 142 0.12 -1.44 -2.12
CA ALA A 142 0.74 -2.11 -3.26
C ALA A 142 1.83 -1.23 -3.90
N HIS A 143 1.57 0.07 -4.08
CA HIS A 143 2.58 1.02 -4.55
C HIS A 143 3.75 1.15 -3.57
N ALA A 144 3.48 1.31 -2.29
CA ALA A 144 4.52 1.38 -1.26
C ALA A 144 5.38 0.10 -1.18
N LEU A 145 4.85 -1.04 -1.63
CA LEU A 145 5.57 -2.31 -1.74
C LEU A 145 6.31 -2.48 -3.10
N GLY A 146 6.20 -1.52 -4.01
CA GLY A 146 6.91 -1.52 -5.29
C GLY A 146 6.10 -1.94 -6.50
N LEU A 147 4.80 -2.22 -6.35
CA LEU A 147 3.93 -2.53 -7.49
C LEU A 147 3.56 -1.26 -8.24
N GLN A 148 3.51 -1.34 -9.56
CA GLN A 148 3.14 -0.24 -10.45
C GLN A 148 1.93 -0.59 -11.30
N HIS A 149 1.28 0.45 -11.83
CA HIS A 149 0.24 0.25 -12.84
C HIS A 149 0.82 -0.36 -14.11
N PRO A 150 0.09 -1.24 -14.80
CA PRO A 150 0.48 -1.70 -16.13
C PRO A 150 0.63 -0.52 -17.10
N LEU A 151 1.57 -0.61 -18.04
CA LEU A 151 1.79 0.48 -19.00
C LEU A 151 0.55 0.72 -19.86
N GLY A 152 0.18 1.99 -19.98
CA GLY A 152 -0.87 2.44 -20.91
C GLY A 152 -2.28 2.43 -20.34
N GLU A 153 -2.45 2.10 -19.07
CA GLU A 153 -3.74 2.15 -18.39
C GLU A 153 -3.85 3.40 -17.50
N SER A 154 -5.01 4.06 -17.55
CA SER A 154 -5.33 5.16 -16.63
C SER A 154 -5.51 4.60 -15.20
N ASP A 155 -5.38 5.46 -14.19
CA ASP A 155 -5.45 5.10 -12.75
C ASP A 155 -6.59 4.14 -12.36
N THR A 156 -7.70 4.16 -13.08
CA THR A 156 -8.87 3.32 -12.80
C THR A 156 -8.67 1.84 -13.20
N SER A 157 -7.86 1.53 -14.21
CA SER A 157 -7.65 0.16 -14.65
C SER A 157 -6.50 -0.54 -13.93
N GLY A 158 -5.48 0.22 -13.55
CA GLY A 158 -4.42 -0.27 -12.66
C GLY A 158 -4.94 -0.69 -11.29
N ALA A 159 -5.90 0.08 -10.75
CA ALA A 159 -6.65 -0.32 -9.56
C ALA A 159 -7.31 -1.70 -9.70
N THR A 160 -7.91 -1.99 -10.86
CA THR A 160 -8.59 -3.26 -11.11
C THR A 160 -7.62 -4.44 -11.15
N VAL A 161 -6.43 -4.29 -11.72
CA VAL A 161 -5.41 -5.35 -11.77
C VAL A 161 -4.78 -5.58 -10.40
N LEU A 162 -4.44 -4.52 -9.68
CA LEU A 162 -3.95 -4.60 -8.31
C LEU A 162 -5.03 -5.14 -7.37
N LEU A 163 -6.27 -4.68 -7.52
CA LEU A 163 -7.41 -5.21 -6.78
C LEU A 163 -7.70 -6.67 -7.14
N SER A 164 -7.49 -7.13 -8.36
CA SER A 164 -7.63 -8.56 -8.68
C SER A 164 -6.49 -9.41 -8.12
N ALA A 165 -5.29 -8.89 -8.04
CA ALA A 165 -4.19 -9.52 -7.33
C ALA A 165 -4.48 -9.57 -5.81
N PHE A 166 -4.98 -8.48 -5.23
CA PHE A 166 -5.38 -8.42 -3.82
C PHE A 166 -6.81 -8.94 -3.55
N ALA A 167 -7.71 -9.00 -4.52
CA ALA A 167 -9.05 -9.60 -4.38
C ALA A 167 -8.97 -11.12 -4.20
N ASN A 168 -7.91 -11.76 -4.65
CA ASN A 168 -7.61 -13.11 -4.21
C ASN A 168 -7.21 -13.16 -2.73
N PHE A 169 -6.67 -12.09 -2.16
CA PHE A 169 -6.45 -11.92 -0.72
C PHE A 169 -7.75 -11.53 0.00
N GLY A 170 -8.62 -10.75 -0.64
CA GLY A 170 -9.91 -10.30 -0.08
C GLY A 170 -11.04 -11.32 -0.21
N ASN A 171 -10.99 -12.23 -1.18
CA ASN A 171 -12.01 -13.26 -1.34
C ASN A 171 -12.05 -14.26 -0.18
N THR A 172 -10.99 -14.41 0.59
CA THR A 172 -11.02 -15.20 1.82
C THR A 172 -11.72 -14.45 2.96
N LEU A 173 -11.80 -13.10 2.88
CA LEU A 173 -12.48 -12.25 3.87
C LEU A 173 -13.87 -11.80 3.40
N MET A 174 -14.16 -11.81 2.10
CA MET A 174 -15.45 -11.39 1.53
C MET A 174 -16.46 -12.52 1.39
N LEU A 175 -16.05 -13.78 1.56
CA LEU A 175 -16.96 -14.94 1.52
C LEU A 175 -17.70 -15.18 2.83
N ASP A 176 -17.37 -14.47 3.89
CA ASP A 176 -18.05 -14.60 5.20
C ASP A 176 -19.06 -13.47 5.47
N LEU A 177 -19.40 -12.66 4.46
CA LEU A 177 -20.38 -11.57 4.56
C LEU A 177 -21.62 -11.79 3.68
N SER A 178 -21.95 -13.03 3.33
CA SER A 178 -23.22 -13.37 2.69
C SER A 178 -24.14 -14.15 3.60
#